data_3f4a8830be34b201c621e99bf6f77144
#
_entry.id   3f4a8830be34b201c621e99bf6f77144
#
_cell.length_a   1.000
_cell.length_b   1.000
_cell.length_c   1.000
_cell.angle_alpha   90.00
_cell.angle_beta   90.00
_cell.angle_gamma   90.00
#
_symmetry.space_group_name_H-M   'P 1'
#
loop_
_entity.id
_entity.type
_entity.pdbx_description
1 polymer ?
#
loop_
_entity_poly.entity_id
_entity_poly.type
_entity_poly.pdbx_seq_one_letter_code
_entity_poly.pdbx_strand_id
1 'polypeptide(L)'
;MNLFYNLGISLYSAAVGIAATRNNKARLMKAGQAQTFGILAEKVDTSASYIWIHVSSLGEFEQGRPLMEMIKKHTPEKKILLTFFSPSGYEVRKDYPLADVVCYLPMDKPSLVRRFLDAVKIEKAFFVKYEFWGNYLSELKRRGVPTYIISAIFRPTQAFFKWYGATFRRMLGCYDMLFVQDEESRALLAGIGVDNVVVAGDTRFDRVTDILEDHTDLPVVESFSRGAFTLFVGSSWQPDEDFIIPYFNKHPEMKMVLAPHEISEDRISGILTGLKRPAVRYTKTTPEEAAEADCLIIDCYGILSKSYRFATVAYVGGGFGVGIHNINEAAVYGIPVVFGPKYGKFKEARDLIALEGAFTVSGGDEYALVMNRLLSDGEYLKKHGEFAGGYIRDNLGATRRIYDAIFK
;
A
#
# COMPACT_ATOMS: atom_id res chain seq x y z
N MET A 1 -24.00 -9.23 17.66
CA MET A 1 -23.33 -10.49 17.20
C MET A 1 -23.74 -11.70 18.07
N ASN A 2 -23.54 -12.95 17.58
CA ASN A 2 -23.92 -14.14 18.33
C ASN A 2 -22.86 -14.56 19.37
N LEU A 3 -23.24 -15.48 20.28
CA LEU A 3 -22.38 -15.94 21.38
C LEU A 3 -21.06 -16.58 20.88
N PHE A 4 -21.12 -17.36 19.79
CA PHE A 4 -19.94 -18.02 19.23
C PHE A 4 -18.89 -17.04 18.71
N TYR A 5 -19.34 -15.96 18.06
CA TYR A 5 -18.45 -14.88 17.62
C TYR A 5 -17.74 -14.22 18.81
N ASN A 6 -18.50 -13.88 19.86
CA ASN A 6 -17.95 -13.24 21.05
C ASN A 6 -16.99 -14.17 21.81
N LEU A 7 -17.25 -15.48 21.82
CA LEU A 7 -16.33 -16.47 22.37
C LEU A 7 -15.03 -16.48 21.55
N GLY A 8 -15.12 -16.51 20.22
CA GLY A 8 -13.96 -16.44 19.31
C GLY A 8 -13.11 -15.18 19.55
N ILE A 9 -13.73 -14.02 19.68
CA ILE A 9 -13.04 -12.75 19.99
C ILE A 9 -12.38 -12.82 21.39
N SER A 10 -13.03 -13.44 22.36
CA SER A 10 -12.47 -13.58 23.71
C SER A 10 -11.24 -14.51 23.71
N LEU A 11 -11.30 -15.63 23.00
CA LEU A 11 -10.17 -16.54 22.81
C LEU A 11 -9.02 -15.86 22.05
N TYR A 12 -9.32 -15.14 20.98
CA TYR A 12 -8.33 -14.35 20.25
C TYR A 12 -7.64 -13.31 21.16
N SER A 13 -8.43 -12.58 21.95
CA SER A 13 -7.91 -11.59 22.90
C SER A 13 -7.00 -12.25 23.97
N ALA A 14 -7.33 -13.44 24.46
CA ALA A 14 -6.51 -14.20 25.40
C ALA A 14 -5.20 -14.67 24.72
N ALA A 15 -5.29 -15.19 23.49
CA ALA A 15 -4.12 -15.60 22.71
C ALA A 15 -3.14 -14.44 22.46
N VAL A 16 -3.66 -13.25 22.10
CA VAL A 16 -2.85 -12.04 22.00
C VAL A 16 -2.20 -11.68 23.35
N GLY A 17 -2.94 -11.82 24.46
CA GLY A 17 -2.42 -11.59 25.80
C GLY A 17 -1.23 -12.50 26.14
N ILE A 18 -1.31 -13.77 25.78
CA ILE A 18 -0.22 -14.76 25.94
C ILE A 18 0.93 -14.44 24.99
N ALA A 19 0.63 -14.17 23.71
CA ALA A 19 1.65 -13.84 22.72
C ALA A 19 2.45 -12.58 23.09
N ALA A 20 1.83 -11.63 23.77
CA ALA A 20 2.49 -10.38 24.22
C ALA A 20 3.67 -10.60 25.18
N THR A 21 3.75 -11.78 25.82
CA THR A 21 4.90 -12.13 26.68
C THR A 21 6.19 -12.42 25.91
N ARG A 22 6.06 -12.84 24.62
CA ARG A 22 7.18 -13.29 23.79
C ARG A 22 7.30 -12.54 22.45
N ASN A 23 6.23 -11.89 22.00
CA ASN A 23 6.18 -11.22 20.71
C ASN A 23 6.04 -9.70 20.88
N ASN A 24 6.99 -8.96 20.36
CA ASN A 24 7.02 -7.50 20.48
C ASN A 24 5.79 -6.83 19.84
N LYS A 25 5.33 -7.32 18.68
CA LYS A 25 4.13 -6.77 18.01
C LYS A 25 2.88 -6.94 18.88
N ALA A 26 2.66 -8.13 19.46
CA ALA A 26 1.54 -8.36 20.35
C ALA A 26 1.63 -7.51 21.63
N ARG A 27 2.83 -7.29 22.16
CA ARG A 27 3.08 -6.43 23.31
C ARG A 27 2.73 -4.97 23.03
N LEU A 28 3.21 -4.42 21.91
CA LEU A 28 2.89 -3.05 21.48
C LEU A 28 1.38 -2.87 21.25
N MET A 29 0.73 -3.81 20.58
CA MET A 29 -0.71 -3.78 20.36
C MET A 29 -1.49 -3.76 21.68
N LYS A 30 -1.15 -4.65 22.62
CA LYS A 30 -1.82 -4.72 23.94
C LYS A 30 -1.62 -3.43 24.72
N ALA A 31 -0.40 -2.90 24.76
CA ALA A 31 -0.07 -1.66 25.45
C ALA A 31 -0.79 -0.46 24.82
N GLY A 32 -0.79 -0.36 23.49
CA GLY A 32 -1.47 0.71 22.78
C GLY A 32 -2.99 0.66 22.94
N GLN A 33 -3.61 -0.52 22.88
CA GLN A 33 -5.06 -0.66 23.15
C GLN A 33 -5.44 -0.26 24.58
N ALA A 34 -4.56 -0.48 25.57
CA ALA A 34 -4.80 -0.03 26.93
C ALA A 34 -4.81 1.50 27.06
N GLN A 35 -4.06 2.21 26.22
CA GLN A 35 -3.98 3.67 26.22
C GLN A 35 -5.15 4.34 25.46
N THR A 36 -5.87 3.60 24.62
CA THR A 36 -6.90 4.17 23.73
C THR A 36 -7.89 5.07 24.46
N PHE A 37 -8.44 4.63 25.58
CA PHE A 37 -9.43 5.43 26.31
C PHE A 37 -8.85 6.67 26.98
N GLY A 38 -7.58 6.66 27.36
CA GLY A 38 -6.85 7.84 27.83
C GLY A 38 -6.68 8.87 26.71
N ILE A 39 -6.22 8.40 25.53
CA ILE A 39 -6.08 9.24 24.34
C ILE A 39 -7.43 9.87 23.93
N LEU A 40 -8.51 9.07 23.93
CA LEU A 40 -9.83 9.58 23.61
C LEU A 40 -10.30 10.64 24.62
N ALA A 41 -10.09 10.41 25.91
CA ALA A 41 -10.49 11.36 26.96
C ALA A 41 -9.71 12.69 26.89
N GLU A 42 -8.45 12.64 26.43
CA GLU A 42 -7.58 13.81 26.29
C GLU A 42 -7.83 14.58 24.99
N LYS A 43 -8.01 13.87 23.85
CA LYS A 43 -7.94 14.48 22.51
C LYS A 43 -9.28 14.67 21.84
N VAL A 44 -10.35 13.99 22.29
CA VAL A 44 -11.67 14.11 21.67
C VAL A 44 -12.35 15.39 22.11
N ASP A 45 -12.69 16.23 21.15
CA ASP A 45 -13.61 17.35 21.35
C ASP A 45 -15.04 16.81 21.35
N THR A 46 -15.67 16.78 22.54
CA THR A 46 -17.00 16.23 22.74
C THR A 46 -18.13 17.05 22.07
N SER A 47 -17.84 18.30 21.67
CA SER A 47 -18.77 19.15 20.93
C SER A 47 -18.77 18.85 19.42
N ALA A 48 -17.71 18.23 18.91
CA ALA A 48 -17.53 17.91 17.50
C ALA A 48 -18.03 16.50 17.12
N SER A 49 -18.30 16.31 15.83
CA SER A 49 -18.55 15.01 15.23
C SER A 49 -17.34 14.59 14.39
N TYR A 50 -17.05 13.29 14.40
CA TYR A 50 -15.86 12.74 13.74
C TYR A 50 -16.24 11.85 12.58
N ILE A 51 -15.46 11.96 11.48
CA ILE A 51 -15.38 10.93 10.45
C ILE A 51 -14.36 9.90 10.96
N TRP A 52 -14.83 8.68 11.21
CA TRP A 52 -14.00 7.61 11.70
C TRP A 52 -13.45 6.78 10.54
N ILE A 53 -12.12 6.64 10.45
CA ILE A 53 -11.45 5.80 9.47
C ILE A 53 -10.66 4.73 10.23
N HIS A 54 -10.99 3.46 9.96
CA HIS A 54 -10.32 2.31 10.55
C HIS A 54 -9.48 1.57 9.51
N VAL A 55 -8.22 1.38 9.85
CA VAL A 55 -7.22 0.63 9.07
C VAL A 55 -6.50 -0.35 9.97
N SER A 56 -6.25 -1.57 9.52
CA SER A 56 -5.57 -2.56 10.35
C SER A 56 -4.06 -2.34 10.40
N SER A 57 -3.46 -2.01 9.28
CA SER A 57 -2.01 -1.96 9.07
C SER A 57 -1.58 -0.73 8.28
N LEU A 58 -0.26 -0.58 8.09
CA LEU A 58 0.30 0.47 7.22
C LEU A 58 -0.20 0.36 5.77
N GLY A 59 -0.34 -0.87 5.24
CA GLY A 59 -0.84 -1.07 3.88
C GLY A 59 -2.28 -0.60 3.68
N GLU A 60 -3.16 -0.83 4.65
CA GLU A 60 -4.54 -0.32 4.61
C GLU A 60 -4.59 1.18 4.89
N PHE A 61 -3.67 1.71 5.69
CA PHE A 61 -3.52 3.16 5.85
C PHE A 61 -3.26 3.83 4.50
N GLU A 62 -2.36 3.30 3.67
CA GLU A 62 -2.08 3.87 2.35
C GLU A 62 -3.30 3.78 1.40
N GLN A 63 -4.25 2.88 1.66
CA GLN A 63 -5.55 2.85 0.97
C GLN A 63 -6.58 3.83 1.55
N GLY A 64 -6.56 4.06 2.85
CA GLY A 64 -7.46 5.03 3.52
C GLY A 64 -7.01 6.49 3.36
N ARG A 65 -5.70 6.70 3.19
CA ARG A 65 -5.07 8.02 3.17
C ARG A 65 -5.60 8.96 2.09
N PRO A 66 -5.77 8.55 0.81
CA PRO A 66 -6.30 9.44 -0.22
C PRO A 66 -7.69 10.00 0.13
N LEU A 67 -8.54 9.18 0.76
CA LEU A 67 -9.86 9.64 1.20
C LEU A 67 -9.74 10.67 2.34
N MET A 68 -8.84 10.48 3.32
CA MET A 68 -8.59 11.46 4.38
C MET A 68 -8.09 12.79 3.80
N GLU A 69 -7.14 12.74 2.87
CA GLU A 69 -6.60 13.92 2.18
C GLU A 69 -7.71 14.65 1.41
N MET A 70 -8.55 13.91 0.68
CA MET A 70 -9.68 14.49 -0.06
C MET A 70 -10.72 15.11 0.86
N ILE A 71 -11.07 14.46 1.99
CA ILE A 71 -11.98 15.02 3.00
C ILE A 71 -11.40 16.33 3.54
N LYS A 72 -10.15 16.36 3.97
CA LYS A 72 -9.53 17.58 4.51
C LYS A 72 -9.37 18.68 3.46
N LYS A 73 -9.16 18.33 2.19
CA LYS A 73 -9.08 19.29 1.08
C LYS A 73 -10.42 19.99 0.82
N HIS A 74 -11.53 19.26 0.86
CA HIS A 74 -12.86 19.80 0.50
C HIS A 74 -13.69 20.23 1.70
N THR A 75 -13.44 19.66 2.88
CA THR A 75 -14.15 19.93 4.14
C THR A 75 -13.15 19.97 5.31
N PRO A 76 -12.27 20.99 5.35
CA PRO A 76 -11.16 21.08 6.32
C PRO A 76 -11.62 21.12 7.78
N GLU A 77 -12.85 21.57 8.02
CA GLU A 77 -13.48 21.63 9.34
C GLU A 77 -13.87 20.26 9.90
N LYS A 78 -13.99 19.23 9.05
CA LYS A 78 -14.35 17.88 9.50
C LYS A 78 -13.22 17.28 10.33
N LYS A 79 -13.59 16.79 11.52
CA LYS A 79 -12.68 16.08 12.41
C LYS A 79 -12.50 14.63 11.96
N ILE A 80 -11.27 14.12 11.98
CA ILE A 80 -10.95 12.74 11.62
C ILE A 80 -10.45 11.97 12.85
N LEU A 81 -11.11 10.85 13.15
CA LEU A 81 -10.63 9.83 14.05
C LEU A 81 -10.00 8.71 13.21
N LEU A 82 -8.71 8.47 13.36
CA LEU A 82 -7.99 7.37 12.70
C LEU A 82 -7.66 6.28 13.71
N THR A 83 -8.06 5.05 13.42
CA THR A 83 -7.75 3.91 14.29
C THR A 83 -6.97 2.84 13.57
N PHE A 84 -6.01 2.25 14.28
CA PHE A 84 -5.20 1.13 13.83
C PHE A 84 -5.47 -0.12 14.66
N PHE A 85 -5.28 -1.30 14.05
CA PHE A 85 -5.29 -2.55 14.81
C PHE A 85 -3.87 -3.08 15.04
N SER A 86 -2.97 -2.94 14.06
CA SER A 86 -1.61 -3.44 14.10
C SER A 86 -0.59 -2.33 14.44
N PRO A 87 0.46 -2.67 15.21
CA PRO A 87 1.58 -1.75 15.45
C PRO A 87 2.29 -1.27 14.18
N SER A 88 2.30 -2.07 13.10
CA SER A 88 2.94 -1.71 11.85
C SER A 88 2.38 -0.42 11.22
N GLY A 89 1.12 -0.12 11.47
CA GLY A 89 0.51 1.13 11.04
C GLY A 89 0.64 2.22 12.10
N TYR A 90 0.25 1.91 13.34
CA TYR A 90 0.18 2.88 14.43
C TYR A 90 1.55 3.52 14.73
N GLU A 91 2.60 2.72 14.92
CA GLU A 91 3.91 3.24 15.31
C GLU A 91 4.52 4.17 14.24
N VAL A 92 4.14 3.98 12.98
CA VAL A 92 4.61 4.80 11.86
C VAL A 92 3.74 6.04 11.65
N ARG A 93 2.45 5.98 12.01
CA ARG A 93 1.44 7.00 11.66
C ARG A 93 0.68 7.60 12.85
N LYS A 94 1.11 7.36 14.08
CA LYS A 94 0.48 7.91 15.30
C LYS A 94 0.42 9.44 15.34
N ASP A 95 1.33 10.10 14.62
CA ASP A 95 1.41 11.57 14.51
C ASP A 95 0.97 12.05 13.12
N TYR A 96 0.05 11.33 12.46
CA TYR A 96 -0.44 11.71 11.13
C TYR A 96 -1.19 13.04 11.17
N PRO A 97 -0.72 14.08 10.44
CA PRO A 97 -1.14 15.46 10.66
C PRO A 97 -2.58 15.77 10.23
N LEU A 98 -3.19 14.93 9.38
CA LEU A 98 -4.57 15.15 8.92
C LEU A 98 -5.61 14.44 9.80
N ALA A 99 -5.20 13.65 10.80
CA ALA A 99 -6.10 13.05 11.77
C ALA A 99 -6.05 13.81 13.08
N ASP A 100 -7.22 14.23 13.57
CA ASP A 100 -7.34 14.96 14.84
C ASP A 100 -7.11 14.05 16.05
N VAL A 101 -7.47 12.77 15.92
CA VAL A 101 -7.22 11.74 16.93
C VAL A 101 -6.72 10.48 16.26
N VAL A 102 -5.60 9.94 16.74
CA VAL A 102 -5.04 8.65 16.30
C VAL A 102 -4.90 7.73 17.50
N CYS A 103 -5.47 6.51 17.42
CA CYS A 103 -5.36 5.52 18.49
C CYS A 103 -5.48 4.09 17.96
N TYR A 104 -5.23 3.11 18.85
CA TYR A 104 -5.56 1.73 18.53
C TYR A 104 -7.06 1.49 18.64
N LEU A 105 -7.61 0.61 17.78
CA LEU A 105 -8.96 0.10 17.95
C LEU A 105 -8.99 -0.89 19.13
N PRO A 106 -9.85 -0.69 20.15
CA PRO A 106 -10.06 -1.68 21.19
C PRO A 106 -10.57 -3.01 20.63
N MET A 107 -10.27 -4.11 21.31
CA MET A 107 -10.79 -5.43 20.94
C MET A 107 -12.31 -5.40 20.76
N ASP A 108 -12.81 -6.16 19.76
CA ASP A 108 -14.21 -6.20 19.35
C ASP A 108 -15.12 -6.94 20.39
N LYS A 109 -15.00 -6.54 21.66
CA LYS A 109 -15.83 -7.00 22.77
C LYS A 109 -17.00 -6.03 22.99
N PRO A 110 -18.24 -6.50 23.21
CA PRO A 110 -19.42 -5.64 23.30
C PRO A 110 -19.30 -4.47 24.29
N SER A 111 -18.64 -4.69 25.42
CA SER A 111 -18.43 -3.62 26.43
C SER A 111 -17.43 -2.57 25.96
N LEU A 112 -16.32 -2.99 25.34
CA LEU A 112 -15.28 -2.09 24.81
C LEU A 112 -15.81 -1.30 23.61
N VAL A 113 -16.57 -1.94 22.73
CA VAL A 113 -17.21 -1.32 21.57
C VAL A 113 -18.16 -0.21 22.00
N ARG A 114 -19.07 -0.50 22.95
CA ARG A 114 -19.98 0.54 23.47
C ARG A 114 -19.22 1.70 24.10
N ARG A 115 -18.25 1.41 24.99
CA ARG A 115 -17.43 2.44 25.62
C ARG A 115 -16.68 3.31 24.60
N PHE A 116 -16.16 2.72 23.52
CA PHE A 116 -15.47 3.45 22.46
C PHE A 116 -16.42 4.38 21.71
N LEU A 117 -17.57 3.86 21.29
CA LEU A 117 -18.58 4.64 20.55
C LEU A 117 -19.36 5.63 21.44
N ASP A 118 -19.29 5.48 22.77
CA ASP A 118 -19.82 6.48 23.72
C ASP A 118 -18.82 7.63 23.95
N ALA A 119 -17.52 7.35 23.76
CA ALA A 119 -16.46 8.36 23.94
C ALA A 119 -16.31 9.32 22.76
N VAL A 120 -16.82 8.97 21.56
CA VAL A 120 -16.66 9.79 20.36
C VAL A 120 -17.96 9.81 19.56
N LYS A 121 -18.44 11.00 19.23
CA LYS A 121 -19.59 11.16 18.35
C LYS A 121 -19.17 10.93 16.89
N ILE A 122 -19.54 9.78 16.32
CA ILE A 122 -19.21 9.39 14.95
C ILE A 122 -20.31 9.88 14.00
N GLU A 123 -19.91 10.64 12.98
CA GLU A 123 -20.80 11.10 11.89
C GLU A 123 -20.91 10.04 10.79
N LYS A 124 -19.77 9.48 10.36
CA LYS A 124 -19.64 8.42 9.36
C LYS A 124 -18.46 7.53 9.73
N ALA A 125 -18.52 6.24 9.41
CA ALA A 125 -17.44 5.29 9.65
C ALA A 125 -16.99 4.63 8.34
N PHE A 126 -15.66 4.57 8.14
CA PHE A 126 -15.02 3.94 6.99
C PHE A 126 -14.09 2.83 7.47
N PHE A 127 -14.29 1.65 6.93
CA PHE A 127 -13.42 0.50 7.13
C PHE A 127 -12.67 0.21 5.83
N VAL A 128 -11.38 -0.10 5.92
CA VAL A 128 -10.55 -0.30 4.74
C VAL A 128 -10.30 -1.79 4.51
N LYS A 129 -10.61 -2.27 3.32
CA LYS A 129 -10.27 -3.59 2.77
C LYS A 129 -10.94 -4.79 3.45
N TYR A 130 -10.41 -5.33 4.54
CA TYR A 130 -10.86 -6.60 5.13
C TYR A 130 -11.36 -6.46 6.58
N GLU A 131 -11.79 -5.29 6.97
CA GLU A 131 -12.10 -4.97 8.36
C GLU A 131 -13.57 -5.30 8.72
N PHE A 132 -13.82 -6.55 9.12
CA PHE A 132 -15.14 -7.08 9.45
C PHE A 132 -15.29 -7.31 10.97
N TRP A 133 -15.31 -6.23 11.74
CA TRP A 133 -15.45 -6.21 13.20
C TRP A 133 -16.92 -6.26 13.61
N GLY A 134 -17.44 -7.47 13.86
CA GLY A 134 -18.88 -7.73 13.95
C GLY A 134 -19.61 -6.95 15.03
N ASN A 135 -19.03 -6.75 16.22
CA ASN A 135 -19.68 -5.98 17.27
C ASN A 135 -19.65 -4.47 16.97
N TYR A 136 -18.52 -3.95 16.43
CA TYR A 136 -18.46 -2.56 15.96
C TYR A 136 -19.51 -2.29 14.88
N LEU A 137 -19.55 -3.11 13.84
CA LEU A 137 -20.50 -2.98 12.73
C LEU A 137 -21.97 -3.05 13.22
N SER A 138 -22.27 -4.03 14.08
CA SER A 138 -23.62 -4.17 14.64
C SER A 138 -24.04 -2.97 15.51
N GLU A 139 -23.11 -2.42 16.28
CA GLU A 139 -23.37 -1.29 17.16
C GLU A 139 -23.49 0.03 16.37
N LEU A 140 -22.66 0.24 15.34
CA LEU A 140 -22.78 1.38 14.42
C LEU A 140 -24.14 1.37 13.73
N LYS A 141 -24.56 0.22 13.19
CA LYS A 141 -25.88 0.07 12.57
C LYS A 141 -27.01 0.35 13.55
N ARG A 142 -26.91 -0.15 14.80
CA ARG A 142 -27.89 0.12 15.85
C ARG A 142 -28.01 1.60 16.20
N ARG A 143 -26.89 2.35 16.10
CA ARG A 143 -26.83 3.80 16.35
C ARG A 143 -27.22 4.64 15.12
N GLY A 144 -27.48 4.01 13.97
CA GLY A 144 -27.79 4.71 12.72
C GLY A 144 -26.60 5.49 12.15
N VAL A 145 -25.36 5.06 12.46
CA VAL A 145 -24.16 5.69 11.92
C VAL A 145 -23.89 5.13 10.53
N PRO A 146 -23.90 5.97 9.47
CA PRO A 146 -23.56 5.53 8.12
C PRO A 146 -22.16 4.89 8.08
N THR A 147 -22.10 3.66 7.60
CA THR A 147 -20.89 2.83 7.66
C THR A 147 -20.54 2.28 6.30
N TYR A 148 -19.30 2.47 5.87
CA TYR A 148 -18.80 2.15 4.55
C TYR A 148 -17.58 1.25 4.62
N ILE A 149 -17.41 0.35 3.64
CA ILE A 149 -16.13 -0.32 3.42
C ILE A 149 -15.56 0.16 2.09
N ILE A 150 -14.27 0.49 2.06
CA ILE A 150 -13.58 1.02 0.88
C ILE A 150 -12.41 0.14 0.47
N SER A 151 -12.08 0.15 -0.82
CA SER A 151 -11.01 -0.67 -1.41
C SER A 151 -11.12 -2.15 -1.04
N ALA A 152 -12.34 -2.65 -0.85
CA ALA A 152 -12.58 -4.04 -0.50
C ALA A 152 -12.37 -4.95 -1.72
N ILE A 153 -11.83 -6.14 -1.48
CA ILE A 153 -11.71 -7.18 -2.50
C ILE A 153 -12.23 -8.50 -1.94
N PHE A 154 -13.08 -9.17 -2.72
CA PHE A 154 -13.69 -10.43 -2.32
C PHE A 154 -13.18 -11.59 -3.17
N ARG A 155 -13.08 -12.78 -2.54
CA ARG A 155 -12.60 -14.00 -3.21
C ARG A 155 -13.52 -15.18 -2.88
N PRO A 156 -13.73 -16.12 -3.80
CA PRO A 156 -14.65 -17.25 -3.60
C PRO A 156 -14.30 -18.15 -2.40
N THR A 157 -13.04 -18.12 -1.95
CA THR A 157 -12.55 -18.89 -0.82
C THR A 157 -12.94 -18.34 0.55
N GLN A 158 -13.35 -17.07 0.63
CA GLN A 158 -13.70 -16.41 1.90
C GLN A 158 -14.99 -16.96 2.51
N ALA A 159 -15.10 -16.87 3.83
CA ALA A 159 -16.20 -17.43 4.62
C ALA A 159 -17.58 -16.91 4.23
N PHE A 160 -17.69 -15.69 3.69
CA PHE A 160 -18.95 -15.10 3.22
C PHE A 160 -19.68 -15.99 2.20
N PHE A 161 -18.93 -16.67 1.33
CA PHE A 161 -19.42 -17.47 0.20
C PHE A 161 -19.56 -18.96 0.54
N LYS A 162 -19.30 -19.35 1.80
CA LYS A 162 -19.42 -20.74 2.27
C LYS A 162 -20.78 -20.97 2.92
N TRP A 163 -21.24 -22.25 2.95
CA TRP A 163 -22.50 -22.63 3.55
C TRP A 163 -22.61 -22.22 5.04
N TYR A 164 -21.48 -22.20 5.79
CA TYR A 164 -21.40 -21.78 7.19
C TYR A 164 -21.24 -20.25 7.37
N GLY A 165 -21.25 -19.46 6.30
CA GLY A 165 -20.93 -18.04 6.27
C GLY A 165 -22.00 -17.08 6.80
N ALA A 166 -23.13 -17.56 7.32
CA ALA A 166 -24.27 -16.73 7.71
C ALA A 166 -23.91 -15.59 8.69
N THR A 167 -23.01 -15.85 9.65
CA THR A 167 -22.55 -14.80 10.60
C THR A 167 -21.75 -13.71 9.89
N PHE A 168 -20.90 -14.09 8.94
CA PHE A 168 -20.11 -13.12 8.16
C PHE A 168 -20.99 -12.34 7.19
N ARG A 169 -21.99 -12.97 6.54
CA ARG A 169 -22.97 -12.25 5.70
C ARG A 169 -23.76 -11.19 6.46
N ARG A 170 -24.08 -11.43 7.75
CA ARG A 170 -24.71 -10.40 8.59
C ARG A 170 -23.83 -9.16 8.80
N MET A 171 -22.50 -9.33 8.82
CA MET A 171 -21.57 -8.20 8.90
C MET A 171 -21.59 -7.35 7.63
N LEU A 172 -21.67 -7.99 6.46
CA LEU A 172 -21.84 -7.27 5.18
C LEU A 172 -23.11 -6.43 5.17
N GLY A 173 -24.20 -6.96 5.69
CA GLY A 173 -25.47 -6.23 5.82
C GLY A 173 -25.47 -5.09 6.84
N CYS A 174 -24.36 -4.85 7.55
CA CYS A 174 -24.19 -3.67 8.42
C CYS A 174 -23.61 -2.46 7.68
N TYR A 175 -23.02 -2.65 6.52
CA TYR A 175 -22.54 -1.55 5.69
C TYR A 175 -23.68 -0.93 4.88
N ASP A 176 -23.72 0.38 4.81
CA ASP A 176 -24.65 1.11 3.95
C ASP A 176 -24.22 1.04 2.49
N MET A 177 -22.90 1.01 2.22
CA MET A 177 -22.34 0.79 0.90
C MET A 177 -20.99 0.11 0.97
N LEU A 178 -20.73 -0.80 0.01
CA LEU A 178 -19.46 -1.48 -0.15
C LEU A 178 -18.79 -1.00 -1.44
N PHE A 179 -17.65 -0.32 -1.30
CA PHE A 179 -16.81 0.10 -2.44
C PHE A 179 -15.74 -0.96 -2.67
N VAL A 180 -15.91 -1.71 -3.75
CA VAL A 180 -15.02 -2.82 -4.11
C VAL A 180 -14.04 -2.44 -5.19
N GLN A 181 -12.96 -3.21 -5.31
CA GLN A 181 -11.89 -2.94 -6.28
C GLN A 181 -12.25 -3.38 -7.70
N ASP A 182 -13.10 -4.41 -7.86
CA ASP A 182 -13.34 -5.05 -9.15
C ASP A 182 -14.75 -5.64 -9.30
N GLU A 183 -15.11 -5.94 -10.55
CA GLU A 183 -16.38 -6.54 -10.93
C GLU A 183 -16.54 -7.98 -10.40
N GLU A 184 -15.44 -8.73 -10.22
CA GLU A 184 -15.48 -10.07 -9.64
C GLU A 184 -16.02 -10.01 -8.22
N SER A 185 -15.50 -9.07 -7.40
CA SER A 185 -16.00 -8.83 -6.05
C SER A 185 -17.47 -8.45 -6.02
N ARG A 186 -17.93 -7.60 -6.95
CA ARG A 186 -19.35 -7.23 -7.08
C ARG A 186 -20.20 -8.44 -7.43
N ALA A 187 -19.79 -9.24 -8.40
CA ALA A 187 -20.52 -10.43 -8.81
C ALA A 187 -20.63 -11.47 -7.69
N LEU A 188 -19.56 -11.69 -6.90
CA LEU A 188 -19.56 -12.57 -5.75
C LEU A 188 -20.54 -12.10 -4.67
N LEU A 189 -20.59 -10.81 -4.38
CA LEU A 189 -21.50 -10.21 -3.40
C LEU A 189 -22.96 -10.29 -3.86
N ALA A 190 -23.24 -9.98 -5.12
CA ALA A 190 -24.57 -10.14 -5.72
C ALA A 190 -25.07 -11.60 -5.63
N GLY A 191 -24.17 -12.60 -5.81
CA GLY A 191 -24.47 -14.02 -5.67
C GLY A 191 -24.94 -14.45 -4.27
N ILE A 192 -24.76 -13.61 -3.26
CA ILE A 192 -25.23 -13.84 -1.87
C ILE A 192 -26.26 -12.79 -1.41
N GLY A 193 -26.84 -12.01 -2.34
CA GLY A 193 -27.89 -11.03 -2.08
C GLY A 193 -27.40 -9.73 -1.43
N VAL A 194 -26.17 -9.30 -1.73
CA VAL A 194 -25.60 -8.02 -1.29
C VAL A 194 -25.49 -7.11 -2.53
N ASP A 195 -26.41 -6.15 -2.64
CA ASP A 195 -26.59 -5.32 -3.85
C ASP A 195 -26.10 -3.86 -3.69
N ASN A 196 -25.88 -3.40 -2.46
CA ASN A 196 -25.35 -2.07 -2.14
C ASN A 196 -23.84 -1.97 -2.38
N VAL A 197 -23.42 -2.32 -3.60
CA VAL A 197 -22.01 -2.46 -4.01
C VAL A 197 -21.69 -1.54 -5.17
N VAL A 198 -20.60 -0.78 -5.03
CA VAL A 198 -20.06 0.08 -6.09
C VAL A 198 -18.64 -0.36 -6.43
N VAL A 199 -18.34 -0.57 -7.70
CA VAL A 199 -16.97 -0.80 -8.16
C VAL A 199 -16.27 0.54 -8.26
N ALA A 200 -15.47 0.84 -7.25
CA ALA A 200 -14.73 2.10 -7.17
C ALA A 200 -13.26 1.95 -7.60
N GLY A 201 -12.68 0.77 -7.47
CA GLY A 201 -11.25 0.55 -7.69
C GLY A 201 -10.45 0.56 -6.37
N ASP A 202 -9.13 0.52 -6.49
CA ASP A 202 -8.20 0.61 -5.37
C ASP A 202 -7.67 2.04 -5.24
N THR A 203 -7.90 2.67 -4.11
CA THR A 203 -7.48 4.05 -3.82
C THR A 203 -5.96 4.25 -3.81
N ARG A 204 -5.16 3.17 -3.76
CA ARG A 204 -3.70 3.28 -3.90
C ARG A 204 -3.27 3.80 -5.26
N PHE A 205 -4.07 3.56 -6.33
CA PHE A 205 -3.75 4.12 -7.64
C PHE A 205 -3.84 5.64 -7.66
N ASP A 206 -4.79 6.24 -6.94
CA ASP A 206 -4.92 7.70 -6.89
C ASP A 206 -3.70 8.37 -6.23
N ARG A 207 -3.05 7.64 -5.30
CA ARG A 207 -1.84 8.14 -4.66
C ARG A 207 -0.63 8.19 -5.58
N VAL A 208 -0.63 7.36 -6.61
CA VAL A 208 0.47 7.34 -7.59
C VAL A 208 0.42 8.58 -8.47
N THR A 209 -0.76 9.24 -8.62
CA THR A 209 -0.84 10.53 -9.33
C THR A 209 -0.17 11.66 -8.56
N ASP A 210 -0.18 11.63 -7.22
CA ASP A 210 0.53 12.63 -6.41
C ASP A 210 2.04 12.62 -6.71
N ILE A 211 2.57 11.43 -7.09
CA ILE A 211 3.97 11.28 -7.48
C ILE A 211 4.25 11.98 -8.82
N LEU A 212 3.29 11.97 -9.76
CA LEU A 212 3.41 12.69 -11.03
C LEU A 212 3.34 14.23 -10.85
N GLU A 213 2.55 14.68 -9.87
CA GLU A 213 2.40 16.10 -9.54
C GLU A 213 3.57 16.61 -8.67
N ASP A 214 4.39 15.72 -8.13
CA ASP A 214 5.55 16.08 -7.33
C ASP A 214 6.75 16.45 -8.22
N HIS A 215 6.94 17.74 -8.43
CA HIS A 215 8.03 18.30 -9.21
C HIS A 215 9.30 18.58 -8.38
N THR A 216 9.51 17.87 -7.27
CA THR A 216 10.76 18.00 -6.47
C THR A 216 11.98 17.86 -7.37
N ASP A 217 12.86 18.84 -7.33
CA ASP A 217 14.10 18.80 -8.09
C ASP A 217 15.03 17.69 -7.60
N LEU A 218 15.50 16.89 -8.53
CA LEU A 218 16.46 15.79 -8.28
C LEU A 218 17.66 15.93 -9.23
N PRO A 219 18.45 17.02 -9.11
CA PRO A 219 19.48 17.36 -10.11
C PRO A 219 20.53 16.28 -10.27
N VAL A 220 20.88 15.53 -9.21
CA VAL A 220 21.82 14.42 -9.27
C VAL A 220 21.28 13.29 -10.13
N VAL A 221 20.00 12.87 -9.92
CA VAL A 221 19.38 11.79 -10.68
C VAL A 221 19.15 12.20 -12.12
N GLU A 222 18.71 13.43 -12.34
CA GLU A 222 18.49 13.98 -13.68
C GLU A 222 19.79 14.02 -14.49
N SER A 223 20.86 14.59 -13.91
CA SER A 223 22.17 14.66 -14.56
C SER A 223 22.75 13.28 -14.88
N PHE A 224 22.60 12.34 -13.93
CA PHE A 224 23.02 10.94 -14.08
C PHE A 224 22.31 10.26 -15.27
N SER A 225 20.99 10.44 -15.41
CA SER A 225 20.17 9.69 -16.37
C SER A 225 20.11 10.32 -17.75
N ARG A 226 20.59 11.55 -17.91
CA ARG A 226 20.42 12.35 -19.15
C ARG A 226 20.98 11.65 -20.37
N GLY A 227 20.09 11.35 -21.34
CA GLY A 227 20.47 10.78 -22.64
C GLY A 227 20.93 9.30 -22.60
N ALA A 228 20.79 8.62 -21.47
CA ALA A 228 21.19 7.25 -21.30
C ALA A 228 19.98 6.30 -21.15
N PHE A 229 20.14 5.05 -21.59
CA PHE A 229 19.24 3.98 -21.15
C PHE A 229 19.51 3.71 -19.67
N THR A 230 18.55 4.02 -18.81
CA THR A 230 18.75 3.92 -17.36
C THR A 230 17.80 2.88 -16.76
N LEU A 231 18.38 1.83 -16.20
CA LEU A 231 17.69 0.84 -15.37
C LEU A 231 17.59 1.36 -13.94
N PHE A 232 16.36 1.44 -13.40
CA PHE A 232 16.14 1.72 -11.99
C PHE A 232 15.80 0.44 -11.24
N VAL A 233 16.62 0.09 -10.26
CA VAL A 233 16.47 -1.08 -9.39
C VAL A 233 16.00 -0.59 -8.03
N GLY A 234 14.69 -0.64 -7.80
CA GLY A 234 14.07 -0.11 -6.59
C GLY A 234 13.78 -1.17 -5.54
N SER A 235 14.07 -0.86 -4.29
CA SER A 235 13.82 -1.72 -3.12
C SER A 235 14.45 -3.11 -3.27
N SER A 236 15.67 -3.17 -3.79
CA SER A 236 16.38 -4.44 -4.05
C SER A 236 16.80 -5.15 -2.77
N TRP A 237 16.89 -6.44 -2.86
CA TRP A 237 17.49 -7.33 -1.88
C TRP A 237 18.67 -8.11 -2.52
N GLN A 238 19.50 -8.74 -1.68
CA GLN A 238 20.64 -9.51 -2.17
C GLN A 238 20.29 -10.49 -3.31
N PRO A 239 19.20 -11.31 -3.22
CA PRO A 239 18.85 -12.23 -4.30
C PRO A 239 18.51 -11.55 -5.64
N ASP A 240 18.01 -10.30 -5.61
CA ASP A 240 17.76 -9.50 -6.81
C ASP A 240 19.10 -9.06 -7.42
N GLU A 241 20.00 -8.57 -6.58
CA GLU A 241 21.29 -8.00 -6.98
C GLU A 241 22.28 -9.05 -7.47
N ASP A 242 22.16 -10.29 -7.00
CA ASP A 242 23.05 -11.42 -7.38
C ASP A 242 23.07 -11.71 -8.90
N PHE A 243 22.03 -11.33 -9.64
CA PHE A 243 21.99 -11.44 -11.08
C PHE A 243 21.95 -10.09 -11.81
N ILE A 244 21.38 -9.05 -11.21
CA ILE A 244 21.28 -7.72 -11.83
C ILE A 244 22.68 -7.08 -11.95
N ILE A 245 23.49 -7.11 -10.88
CA ILE A 245 24.83 -6.51 -10.88
C ILE A 245 25.76 -7.20 -11.89
N PRO A 246 25.87 -8.55 -11.95
CA PRO A 246 26.64 -9.22 -12.99
C PRO A 246 26.18 -8.92 -14.43
N TYR A 247 24.87 -8.78 -14.65
CA TYR A 247 24.32 -8.36 -15.94
C TYR A 247 24.75 -6.93 -16.27
N PHE A 248 24.53 -5.98 -15.37
CA PHE A 248 24.92 -4.57 -15.51
C PHE A 248 26.42 -4.41 -15.82
N ASN A 249 27.29 -5.16 -15.14
CA ASN A 249 28.75 -5.12 -15.37
C ASN A 249 29.16 -5.51 -16.79
N LYS A 250 28.30 -6.23 -17.52
CA LYS A 250 28.58 -6.69 -18.92
C LYS A 250 27.96 -5.80 -19.98
N HIS A 251 27.11 -4.81 -19.57
CA HIS A 251 26.32 -3.98 -20.47
C HIS A 251 26.70 -2.50 -20.31
N PRO A 252 27.79 -2.02 -20.94
CA PRO A 252 28.27 -0.65 -20.83
C PRO A 252 27.34 0.39 -21.47
N GLU A 253 26.41 -0.07 -22.33
CA GLU A 253 25.43 0.76 -23.03
C GLU A 253 24.30 1.27 -22.12
N MET A 254 24.23 0.81 -20.87
CA MET A 254 23.21 1.22 -19.91
C MET A 254 23.83 1.79 -18.64
N LYS A 255 23.12 2.71 -17.99
CA LYS A 255 23.36 3.16 -16.62
C LYS A 255 22.40 2.48 -15.65
N MET A 256 22.76 2.43 -14.37
CA MET A 256 21.92 1.83 -13.33
C MET A 256 21.76 2.76 -12.12
N VAL A 257 20.51 3.03 -11.72
CA VAL A 257 20.19 3.59 -10.41
C VAL A 257 19.76 2.42 -9.51
N LEU A 258 20.43 2.22 -8.38
CA LEU A 258 20.15 1.15 -7.44
C LEU A 258 19.77 1.72 -6.07
N ALA A 259 18.55 1.42 -5.63
CA ALA A 259 18.02 1.80 -4.32
C ALA A 259 17.75 0.52 -3.49
N PRO A 260 18.66 0.13 -2.59
CA PRO A 260 18.46 -1.06 -1.77
C PRO A 260 17.32 -0.85 -0.76
N HIS A 261 16.61 -1.93 -0.41
CA HIS A 261 15.53 -1.87 0.58
C HIS A 261 16.05 -1.49 1.99
N GLU A 262 17.21 -1.99 2.34
CA GLU A 262 17.90 -1.65 3.59
C GLU A 262 19.11 -0.77 3.30
N ILE A 263 19.14 0.40 3.95
CA ILE A 263 20.22 1.36 3.81
C ILE A 263 21.10 1.27 5.05
N SER A 264 22.19 0.52 4.95
CA SER A 264 23.28 0.46 5.95
C SER A 264 24.64 0.53 5.26
N GLU A 265 25.67 0.99 5.94
CA GLU A 265 27.01 1.09 5.35
C GLU A 265 27.56 -0.28 4.91
N ASP A 266 27.30 -1.34 5.68
CA ASP A 266 27.69 -2.71 5.32
C ASP A 266 26.99 -3.17 4.04
N ARG A 267 25.70 -2.86 3.93
CA ARG A 267 24.90 -3.21 2.75
C ARG A 267 25.39 -2.49 1.50
N ILE A 268 25.61 -1.19 1.60
CA ILE A 268 26.11 -0.35 0.49
C ILE A 268 27.52 -0.78 0.10
N SER A 269 28.40 -1.09 1.06
CA SER A 269 29.75 -1.60 0.80
C SER A 269 29.72 -2.92 0.06
N GLY A 270 28.80 -3.83 0.41
CA GLY A 270 28.59 -5.09 -0.31
C GLY A 270 28.19 -4.87 -1.77
N ILE A 271 27.26 -3.95 -2.03
CA ILE A 271 26.84 -3.57 -3.39
C ILE A 271 28.02 -3.01 -4.18
N LEU A 272 28.75 -2.05 -3.61
CA LEU A 272 29.93 -1.44 -4.25
C LEU A 272 31.01 -2.47 -4.60
N THR A 273 31.21 -3.48 -3.77
CA THR A 273 32.17 -4.57 -4.04
C THR A 273 31.79 -5.39 -5.25
N GLY A 274 30.48 -5.58 -5.51
CA GLY A 274 29.98 -6.31 -6.69
C GLY A 274 30.05 -5.53 -8.00
N LEU A 275 30.10 -4.20 -7.93
CA LEU A 275 30.15 -3.32 -9.09
C LEU A 275 31.58 -3.24 -9.65
N LYS A 276 31.73 -3.43 -10.97
CA LYS A 276 33.00 -3.30 -11.70
C LYS A 276 33.10 -2.01 -12.50
N ARG A 277 32.08 -1.19 -12.47
CA ARG A 277 31.95 0.05 -13.19
C ARG A 277 31.87 1.23 -12.20
N PRO A 278 32.24 2.46 -12.62
CA PRO A 278 32.19 3.63 -11.76
C PRO A 278 30.85 3.82 -11.06
N ALA A 279 30.84 3.91 -9.73
CA ALA A 279 29.64 4.04 -8.93
C ALA A 279 29.78 5.18 -7.92
N VAL A 280 28.69 5.96 -7.74
CA VAL A 280 28.59 7.03 -6.77
C VAL A 280 27.36 6.86 -5.88
N ARG A 281 27.40 7.48 -4.69
CA ARG A 281 26.28 7.49 -3.75
C ARG A 281 25.54 8.82 -3.86
N TYR A 282 24.22 8.80 -3.88
CA TYR A 282 23.38 9.97 -4.03
C TYR A 282 23.67 11.06 -2.99
N THR A 283 23.85 10.68 -1.72
CA THR A 283 24.11 11.65 -0.64
C THR A 283 25.55 12.18 -0.60
N LYS A 284 26.45 11.65 -1.44
CA LYS A 284 27.90 11.96 -1.41
C LYS A 284 28.46 12.37 -2.78
N THR A 285 27.60 12.80 -3.70
CA THR A 285 28.01 13.18 -5.06
C THR A 285 27.36 14.49 -5.48
N THR A 286 27.92 15.11 -6.51
CA THR A 286 27.34 16.27 -7.20
C THR A 286 26.66 15.84 -8.50
N PRO A 287 25.82 16.70 -9.13
CA PRO A 287 25.25 16.42 -10.44
C PRO A 287 26.30 16.14 -11.52
N GLU A 288 27.43 16.86 -11.48
CA GLU A 288 28.52 16.74 -12.43
C GLU A 288 29.26 15.38 -12.29
N GLU A 289 29.59 15.00 -11.06
CA GLU A 289 30.21 13.70 -10.76
C GLU A 289 29.27 12.53 -11.08
N ALA A 290 27.97 12.70 -10.81
CA ALA A 290 26.95 11.70 -11.12
C ALA A 290 26.83 11.47 -12.63
N ALA A 291 26.94 12.52 -13.45
CA ALA A 291 26.88 12.42 -14.91
C ALA A 291 27.95 11.47 -15.49
N GLU A 292 29.15 11.45 -14.89
CA GLU A 292 30.29 10.63 -15.33
C GLU A 292 30.24 9.20 -14.78
N ALA A 293 29.39 8.92 -13.79
CA ALA A 293 29.25 7.60 -13.23
C ALA A 293 28.33 6.69 -14.07
N ASP A 294 28.50 5.38 -13.90
CA ASP A 294 27.68 4.36 -14.53
C ASP A 294 26.60 3.81 -13.61
N CYS A 295 26.84 3.86 -12.28
CA CYS A 295 25.89 3.45 -11.27
C CYS A 295 25.69 4.54 -10.21
N LEU A 296 24.42 4.86 -9.91
CA LEU A 296 24.05 5.75 -8.83
C LEU A 296 23.33 4.95 -7.75
N ILE A 297 23.90 4.90 -6.54
CA ILE A 297 23.26 4.24 -5.39
C ILE A 297 22.45 5.27 -4.62
N ILE A 298 21.14 5.07 -4.53
CA ILE A 298 20.25 5.88 -3.68
C ILE A 298 20.38 5.37 -2.24
N ASP A 299 21.11 6.11 -1.43
CA ASP A 299 21.45 5.80 -0.05
C ASP A 299 20.66 6.66 0.97
N CYS A 300 19.45 7.08 0.59
CA CYS A 300 18.50 7.77 1.46
C CYS A 300 17.05 7.35 1.14
N TYR A 301 16.14 7.61 2.07
CA TYR A 301 14.71 7.33 1.88
C TYR A 301 13.98 8.53 1.27
N GLY A 302 12.84 8.26 0.61
CA GLY A 302 11.85 9.26 0.21
C GLY A 302 12.01 9.83 -1.20
N ILE A 303 13.05 9.46 -1.95
CA ILE A 303 13.26 9.97 -3.32
C ILE A 303 12.99 8.94 -4.42
N LEU A 304 12.99 7.63 -4.11
CA LEU A 304 12.91 6.58 -5.13
C LEU A 304 11.69 6.71 -6.03
N SER A 305 10.49 6.86 -5.46
CA SER A 305 9.25 6.94 -6.24
C SER A 305 9.25 8.09 -7.25
N LYS A 306 9.82 9.23 -6.87
CA LYS A 306 9.97 10.42 -7.73
C LYS A 306 11.08 10.25 -8.77
N SER A 307 12.09 9.46 -8.44
CA SER A 307 13.24 9.21 -9.31
C SER A 307 12.88 8.36 -10.53
N TYR A 308 11.83 7.52 -10.46
CA TYR A 308 11.39 6.71 -11.59
C TYR A 308 11.01 7.50 -12.84
N ARG A 309 10.75 8.81 -12.73
CA ARG A 309 10.51 9.70 -13.89
C ARG A 309 11.70 9.77 -14.86
N PHE A 310 12.90 9.43 -14.39
CA PHE A 310 14.12 9.41 -15.18
C PHE A 310 14.49 7.99 -15.66
N ALA A 311 13.69 6.99 -15.34
CA ALA A 311 13.96 5.61 -15.70
C ALA A 311 13.52 5.28 -17.13
N THR A 312 14.26 4.40 -17.79
CA THR A 312 13.85 3.77 -19.04
C THR A 312 13.12 2.45 -18.74
N VAL A 313 13.62 1.68 -17.78
CA VAL A 313 13.05 0.43 -17.29
C VAL A 313 13.16 0.42 -15.76
N ALA A 314 12.16 -0.12 -15.07
CA ALA A 314 12.23 -0.34 -13.64
C ALA A 314 12.30 -1.83 -13.30
N TYR A 315 13.18 -2.19 -12.38
CA TYR A 315 13.13 -3.44 -11.65
C TYR A 315 12.65 -3.17 -10.22
N VAL A 316 11.67 -3.93 -9.76
CA VAL A 316 11.14 -3.77 -8.38
C VAL A 316 11.43 -5.03 -7.57
N GLY A 317 12.25 -4.87 -6.55
CA GLY A 317 12.75 -5.94 -5.72
C GLY A 317 11.74 -6.61 -4.81
N GLY A 318 12.20 -7.61 -4.07
CA GLY A 318 11.43 -8.37 -3.07
C GLY A 318 10.76 -9.63 -3.60
N GLY A 319 10.69 -9.81 -4.92
CA GLY A 319 10.01 -10.94 -5.55
C GLY A 319 10.67 -12.30 -5.32
N PHE A 320 11.89 -12.36 -4.84
CA PHE A 320 12.57 -13.59 -4.41
C PHE A 320 12.42 -13.85 -2.91
N GLY A 321 11.94 -12.84 -2.13
CA GLY A 321 11.71 -12.90 -0.70
C GLY A 321 10.26 -13.22 -0.33
N VAL A 322 9.62 -12.31 0.39
CA VAL A 322 8.24 -12.43 0.89
C VAL A 322 7.18 -11.92 -0.12
N GLY A 323 7.59 -11.22 -1.17
CA GLY A 323 6.76 -10.64 -2.22
C GLY A 323 7.32 -9.31 -2.72
N ILE A 324 6.87 -8.91 -3.91
CA ILE A 324 7.30 -7.67 -4.57
C ILE A 324 6.89 -6.41 -3.78
N HIS A 325 7.68 -5.35 -3.94
CA HIS A 325 7.34 -4.01 -3.47
C HIS A 325 6.32 -3.32 -4.41
N ASN A 326 6.03 -2.04 -4.19
CA ASN A 326 5.02 -1.30 -4.94
C ASN A 326 5.47 -1.02 -6.38
N ILE A 327 4.92 -1.77 -7.34
CA ILE A 327 5.23 -1.62 -8.76
C ILE A 327 4.52 -0.43 -9.42
N ASN A 328 3.43 0.07 -8.82
CA ASN A 328 2.64 1.16 -9.39
C ASN A 328 3.44 2.48 -9.43
N GLU A 329 4.38 2.66 -8.50
CA GLU A 329 5.24 3.84 -8.44
C GLU A 329 6.15 3.99 -9.66
N ALA A 330 6.52 2.88 -10.27
CA ALA A 330 7.27 2.86 -11.53
C ALA A 330 6.33 2.89 -12.74
N ALA A 331 5.29 2.04 -12.73
CA ALA A 331 4.37 1.87 -13.85
C ALA A 331 3.65 3.17 -14.24
N VAL A 332 3.41 4.09 -13.27
CA VAL A 332 2.73 5.37 -13.51
C VAL A 332 3.47 6.26 -14.51
N TYR A 333 4.78 6.12 -14.60
CA TYR A 333 5.60 6.87 -15.55
C TYR A 333 5.57 6.29 -16.97
N GLY A 334 4.83 5.23 -17.21
CA GLY A 334 4.73 4.60 -18.50
C GLY A 334 6.01 3.90 -18.93
N ILE A 335 6.70 3.26 -18.00
CA ILE A 335 7.90 2.47 -18.22
C ILE A 335 7.63 0.99 -17.94
N PRO A 336 8.26 0.04 -18.66
CA PRO A 336 8.14 -1.38 -18.36
C PRO A 336 8.68 -1.70 -16.97
N VAL A 337 7.98 -2.62 -16.26
CA VAL A 337 8.37 -3.04 -14.91
C VAL A 337 8.77 -4.51 -14.90
N VAL A 338 9.93 -4.82 -14.32
CA VAL A 338 10.45 -6.19 -14.14
C VAL A 338 10.47 -6.53 -12.65
N PHE A 339 10.14 -7.77 -12.29
CA PHE A 339 10.18 -8.22 -10.90
C PHE A 339 10.32 -9.74 -10.77
N GLY A 340 10.66 -10.23 -9.58
CA GLY A 340 10.81 -11.65 -9.28
C GLY A 340 9.48 -12.41 -9.13
N PRO A 341 9.50 -13.75 -8.97
CA PRO A 341 8.37 -14.65 -9.18
C PRO A 341 7.29 -14.63 -8.10
N LYS A 342 7.56 -14.08 -6.91
CA LYS A 342 6.58 -14.08 -5.80
C LYS A 342 5.61 -12.89 -5.83
N TYR A 343 4.87 -12.74 -6.92
CA TYR A 343 3.91 -11.66 -7.14
C TYR A 343 2.43 -12.10 -7.04
N GLY A 344 2.12 -13.38 -6.96
CA GLY A 344 0.76 -13.93 -7.10
C GLY A 344 -0.30 -13.35 -6.13
N LYS A 345 0.12 -12.75 -5.01
CA LYS A 345 -0.78 -12.07 -4.05
C LYS A 345 -1.19 -10.66 -4.49
N PHE A 346 -0.48 -10.07 -5.44
CA PHE A 346 -0.63 -8.69 -5.89
C PHE A 346 -1.46 -8.68 -7.17
N LYS A 347 -2.67 -8.11 -7.11
CA LYS A 347 -3.57 -8.03 -8.27
C LYS A 347 -2.92 -7.22 -9.38
N GLU A 348 -2.39 -6.05 -9.05
CA GLU A 348 -1.72 -5.13 -9.95
C GLU A 348 -0.60 -5.78 -10.77
N ALA A 349 0.17 -6.68 -10.16
CA ALA A 349 1.24 -7.39 -10.85
C ALA A 349 0.71 -8.43 -11.85
N ARG A 350 -0.35 -9.15 -11.49
CA ARG A 350 -1.00 -10.11 -12.40
C ARG A 350 -1.64 -9.41 -13.59
N ASP A 351 -2.31 -8.30 -13.33
CA ASP A 351 -2.97 -7.51 -14.36
C ASP A 351 -1.94 -6.90 -15.33
N LEU A 352 -0.86 -6.32 -14.79
CA LEU A 352 0.23 -5.76 -15.60
C LEU A 352 0.94 -6.81 -16.47
N ILE A 353 1.14 -8.03 -15.94
CA ILE A 353 1.68 -9.14 -16.75
C ILE A 353 0.70 -9.52 -17.87
N ALA A 354 -0.59 -9.66 -17.54
CA ALA A 354 -1.62 -10.01 -18.52
C ALA A 354 -1.77 -8.96 -19.63
N LEU A 355 -1.48 -7.68 -19.31
CA LEU A 355 -1.49 -6.56 -20.25
C LEU A 355 -0.12 -6.31 -20.91
N GLU A 356 0.84 -7.16 -20.66
CA GLU A 356 2.23 -7.01 -21.15
C GLU A 356 2.92 -5.72 -20.69
N GLY A 357 2.42 -5.04 -19.65
CA GLY A 357 3.05 -3.85 -19.05
C GLY A 357 4.16 -4.18 -18.05
N ALA A 358 4.28 -5.46 -17.65
CA ALA A 358 5.32 -5.92 -16.75
C ALA A 358 5.80 -7.33 -17.10
N PHE A 359 7.00 -7.66 -16.60
CA PHE A 359 7.67 -8.94 -16.79
C PHE A 359 8.05 -9.55 -15.45
N THR A 360 7.87 -10.87 -15.32
CA THR A 360 8.41 -11.62 -14.18
C THR A 360 9.58 -12.47 -14.60
N VAL A 361 10.57 -12.60 -13.72
CA VAL A 361 11.78 -13.37 -13.97
C VAL A 361 12.09 -14.28 -12.78
N SER A 362 12.53 -15.50 -13.06
CA SER A 362 12.87 -16.51 -12.05
C SER A 362 14.37 -16.57 -11.74
N GLY A 363 15.18 -15.78 -12.44
CA GLY A 363 16.64 -15.73 -12.27
C GLY A 363 17.34 -14.98 -13.39
N GLY A 364 18.68 -15.07 -13.38
CA GLY A 364 19.54 -14.27 -14.26
C GLY A 364 19.36 -14.53 -15.76
N ASP A 365 19.09 -15.75 -16.17
CA ASP A 365 18.92 -16.07 -17.60
C ASP A 365 17.65 -15.45 -18.17
N GLU A 366 16.52 -15.58 -17.46
CA GLU A 366 15.25 -14.95 -17.86
C GLU A 366 15.36 -13.42 -17.81
N TYR A 367 16.02 -12.90 -16.77
CA TYR A 367 16.29 -11.48 -16.66
C TYR A 367 17.08 -10.95 -17.85
N ALA A 368 18.14 -11.66 -18.24
CA ALA A 368 18.96 -11.29 -19.39
C ALA A 368 18.15 -11.30 -20.71
N LEU A 369 17.29 -12.30 -20.91
CA LEU A 369 16.40 -12.37 -22.09
C LEU A 369 15.47 -11.16 -22.17
N VAL A 370 14.81 -10.81 -21.06
CA VAL A 370 13.90 -9.67 -20.99
C VAL A 370 14.67 -8.37 -21.23
N MET A 371 15.77 -8.15 -20.52
CA MET A 371 16.53 -6.91 -20.60
C MET A 371 17.20 -6.72 -21.97
N ASN A 372 17.75 -7.78 -22.57
CA ASN A 372 18.33 -7.69 -23.92
C ASN A 372 17.29 -7.23 -24.95
N ARG A 373 16.06 -7.71 -24.84
CA ARG A 373 14.99 -7.28 -25.73
C ARG A 373 14.59 -5.83 -25.50
N LEU A 374 14.45 -5.41 -24.22
CA LEU A 374 14.13 -4.03 -23.88
C LEU A 374 15.24 -3.04 -24.27
N LEU A 375 16.50 -3.48 -24.23
CA LEU A 375 17.67 -2.69 -24.66
C LEU A 375 17.74 -2.53 -26.17
N SER A 376 17.46 -3.61 -26.94
CA SER A 376 17.69 -3.64 -28.38
C SER A 376 16.52 -3.18 -29.23
N ASP A 377 15.28 -3.17 -28.68
CA ASP A 377 14.04 -2.87 -29.41
C ASP A 377 13.28 -1.70 -28.75
N GLY A 378 13.52 -0.50 -29.26
CA GLY A 378 12.89 0.73 -28.72
C GLY A 378 11.36 0.79 -28.92
N GLU A 379 10.82 0.14 -29.99
CA GLU A 379 9.38 0.06 -30.17
C GLU A 379 8.75 -0.89 -29.16
N TYR A 380 9.40 -2.02 -28.92
CA TYR A 380 9.01 -2.96 -27.88
C TYR A 380 9.01 -2.28 -26.48
N LEU A 381 10.10 -1.61 -26.15
CA LEU A 381 10.22 -0.84 -24.91
C LEU A 381 9.06 0.14 -24.73
N LYS A 382 8.81 0.97 -25.72
CA LYS A 382 7.76 1.99 -25.70
C LYS A 382 6.37 1.36 -25.55
N LYS A 383 6.06 0.33 -26.33
CA LYS A 383 4.78 -0.37 -26.29
C LYS A 383 4.46 -0.91 -24.91
N HIS A 384 5.42 -1.60 -24.28
CA HIS A 384 5.23 -2.19 -22.95
C HIS A 384 5.16 -1.13 -21.85
N GLY A 385 5.86 -0.02 -22.00
CA GLY A 385 5.71 1.16 -21.13
C GLY A 385 4.33 1.79 -21.25
N GLU A 386 3.81 1.95 -22.46
CA GLU A 386 2.45 2.48 -22.69
C GLU A 386 1.38 1.60 -22.05
N PHE A 387 1.53 0.27 -22.08
CA PHE A 387 0.64 -0.65 -21.38
C PHE A 387 0.69 -0.48 -19.87
N ALA A 388 1.91 -0.34 -19.30
CA ALA A 388 2.06 -0.10 -17.87
C ALA A 388 1.39 1.21 -17.43
N GLY A 389 1.66 2.31 -18.12
CA GLY A 389 1.05 3.61 -17.84
C GLY A 389 -0.46 3.62 -18.10
N GLY A 390 -0.93 2.93 -19.14
CA GLY A 390 -2.34 2.76 -19.45
C GLY A 390 -3.11 2.09 -18.32
N TYR A 391 -2.59 0.98 -17.82
CA TYR A 391 -3.18 0.27 -16.69
C TYR A 391 -3.34 1.18 -15.46
N ILE A 392 -2.34 1.99 -15.13
CA ILE A 392 -2.45 2.93 -14.02
C ILE A 392 -3.55 3.96 -14.27
N ARG A 393 -3.57 4.60 -15.45
CA ARG A 393 -4.59 5.60 -15.80
C ARG A 393 -6.01 5.05 -15.72
N ASP A 394 -6.23 3.83 -16.20
CA ASP A 394 -7.55 3.18 -16.21
C ASP A 394 -8.07 2.83 -14.81
N ASN A 395 -7.15 2.69 -13.83
CA ASN A 395 -7.48 2.39 -12.44
C ASN A 395 -7.57 3.63 -11.53
N LEU A 396 -7.38 4.85 -12.06
CA LEU A 396 -7.50 6.09 -11.30
C LEU A 396 -8.94 6.46 -10.96
N GLY A 397 -9.10 7.37 -10.00
CA GLY A 397 -10.37 7.99 -9.63
C GLY A 397 -11.19 7.21 -8.61
N ALA A 398 -10.63 6.17 -7.99
CA ALA A 398 -11.31 5.40 -6.94
C ALA A 398 -11.73 6.28 -5.77
N THR A 399 -10.82 7.09 -5.25
CA THR A 399 -11.07 8.01 -4.14
C THR A 399 -12.15 9.03 -4.49
N ARG A 400 -12.12 9.57 -5.70
CA ARG A 400 -13.10 10.55 -6.16
C ARG A 400 -14.50 9.92 -6.26
N ARG A 401 -14.62 8.72 -6.83
CA ARG A 401 -15.88 7.97 -6.89
C ARG A 401 -16.46 7.72 -5.50
N ILE A 402 -15.61 7.31 -4.53
CA ILE A 402 -16.01 7.10 -3.13
C ILE A 402 -16.47 8.42 -2.48
N TYR A 403 -15.68 9.47 -2.62
CA TYR A 403 -16.00 10.78 -2.05
C TYR A 403 -17.32 11.33 -2.59
N ASP A 404 -17.49 11.35 -3.91
CA ASP A 404 -18.68 11.91 -4.56
C ASP A 404 -19.94 11.13 -4.18
N ALA A 405 -19.86 9.81 -4.06
CA ALA A 405 -21.01 8.97 -3.65
C ALA A 405 -21.48 9.19 -2.20
N ILE A 406 -20.62 9.74 -1.32
CA ILE A 406 -20.89 9.82 0.12
C ILE A 406 -21.08 11.27 0.59
N PHE A 407 -20.40 12.22 -0.04
CA PHE A 407 -20.34 13.62 0.42
C PHE A 407 -21.05 14.61 -0.53
N LYS A 408 -21.46 14.16 -1.71
CA LYS A 408 -22.29 14.93 -2.66
C LYS A 408 -23.69 14.35 -2.78
#